data_1f2279617b543c5f034027c5acefeba9
#
_entry.id   1f2279617b543c5f034027c5acefeba9
#
_cell.length_a   1.000
_cell.length_b   1.000
_cell.length_c   1.000
_cell.angle_alpha   90.00
_cell.angle_beta   90.00
_cell.angle_gamma   90.00
#
_symmetry.space_group_name_H-M   'P 1'
#
loop_
_entity.id
_entity.type
_entity.pdbx_description
1 polymer ?
#
loop_
_entity_poly.entity_id
_entity_poly.type
_entity_poly.pdbx_seq_one_letter_code
_entity_poly.pdbx_strand_id
1 'polypeptide(L)'
;MSYDRAITVFSPDGHLFQVEYAQEAVKKGSTAVGVRGRDIVVLGVEKKSVAKLQDERTVRKICALDDNVCMAFAGLTADARIVINRARVECQSHRLYQTDPSGTYHAWKANAIGRGAKSVREFLEKNYTDEAIETDDLTIKLVIKALLEVVQSGGKNIELAVMRRDQSLKILNPEEIEKYVAEIEKEKEENEKKKQKKAS
;
A
#
# COMPACT_ATOMS: atom_id res chain seq x y z
N MET A 1 20.65 20.23 26.89
CA MET A 1 20.82 20.20 25.39
C MET A 1 19.61 19.48 24.82
N SER A 2 19.04 20.03 23.75
CA SER A 2 17.90 19.39 23.07
C SER A 2 18.45 18.47 21.97
N TYR A 3 18.37 17.17 22.18
CA TYR A 3 18.85 16.13 21.26
C TYR A 3 17.88 15.88 20.09
N ASP A 4 16.75 16.59 20.05
CA ASP A 4 15.68 16.41 19.06
C ASP A 4 15.80 17.30 17.80
N ARG A 5 16.86 18.14 17.74
CA ARG A 5 17.02 19.11 16.64
C ARG A 5 17.85 18.60 15.45
N ALA A 6 18.64 17.55 15.64
CA ALA A 6 19.55 17.05 14.60
C ALA A 6 19.23 15.59 14.24
N ILE A 7 19.31 15.27 12.95
CA ILE A 7 19.04 13.92 12.41
C ILE A 7 20.16 12.94 12.79
N THR A 8 21.38 13.44 13.00
CA THR A 8 22.59 12.63 13.13
C THR A 8 23.11 12.53 14.57
N VAL A 9 22.41 13.10 15.55
CA VAL A 9 22.84 13.11 16.96
C VAL A 9 22.01 12.14 17.78
N PHE A 10 22.68 11.15 18.36
CA PHE A 10 22.05 10.25 19.30
C PHE A 10 21.78 10.93 20.65
N SER A 11 20.63 10.64 21.24
CA SER A 11 20.39 10.93 22.66
C SER A 11 21.28 10.04 23.55
N PRO A 12 21.44 10.37 24.85
CA PRO A 12 22.17 9.50 25.78
C PRO A 12 21.61 8.07 25.86
N ASP A 13 20.31 7.91 25.58
CA ASP A 13 19.60 6.62 25.57
C ASP A 13 19.64 5.92 24.21
N GLY A 14 20.39 6.47 23.23
CA GLY A 14 20.57 5.86 21.92
C GLY A 14 19.46 6.15 20.90
N HIS A 15 18.58 7.15 21.12
CA HIS A 15 17.51 7.51 20.22
C HIS A 15 17.94 8.52 19.16
N LEU A 16 17.43 8.37 17.94
CA LEU A 16 17.46 9.37 16.87
C LEU A 16 16.06 9.97 16.71
N PHE A 17 15.74 10.96 17.53
CA PHE A 17 14.39 11.50 17.65
C PHE A 17 13.78 11.98 16.31
N GLN A 18 14.54 12.60 15.43
CA GLN A 18 14.03 13.04 14.14
C GLN A 18 13.62 11.87 13.23
N VAL A 19 14.34 10.76 13.28
CA VAL A 19 13.99 9.52 12.57
C VAL A 19 12.71 8.91 13.15
N GLU A 20 12.60 8.86 14.49
CA GLU A 20 11.41 8.35 15.18
C GLU A 20 10.18 9.21 14.87
N TYR A 21 10.30 10.54 14.85
CA TYR A 21 9.21 11.44 14.46
C TYR A 21 8.77 11.23 13.01
N ALA A 22 9.71 11.00 12.11
CA ALA A 22 9.39 10.67 10.72
C ALA A 22 8.64 9.33 10.60
N GLN A 23 9.04 8.30 11.37
CA GLN A 23 8.32 7.03 11.43
C GLN A 23 6.90 7.19 12.01
N GLU A 24 6.73 8.02 13.04
CA GLU A 24 5.40 8.33 13.59
C GLU A 24 4.51 9.07 12.57
N ALA A 25 5.07 9.95 11.76
CA ALA A 25 4.34 10.60 10.67
C ALA A 25 3.84 9.59 9.63
N VAL A 26 4.66 8.57 9.31
CA VAL A 26 4.24 7.45 8.43
C VAL A 26 3.09 6.66 9.04
N LYS A 27 3.17 6.31 10.33
CA LYS A 27 2.10 5.57 11.04
C LYS A 27 0.77 6.31 11.06
N LYS A 28 0.77 7.64 11.03
CA LYS A 28 -0.44 8.49 10.95
C LYS A 28 -0.93 8.73 9.51
N GLY A 29 -0.15 8.35 8.51
CA GLY A 29 -0.50 8.48 7.11
C GLY A 29 -1.59 7.51 6.67
N SER A 30 -2.17 7.75 5.47
CA SER A 30 -3.10 6.81 4.84
C SER A 30 -2.41 5.47 4.56
N THR A 31 -3.18 4.40 4.61
CA THR A 31 -2.66 3.04 4.47
C THR A 31 -2.21 2.78 3.04
N ALA A 32 -1.05 2.15 2.90
CA ALA A 32 -0.57 1.59 1.63
C ALA A 32 -0.25 0.11 1.82
N VAL A 33 -0.57 -0.69 0.81
CA VAL A 33 -0.43 -2.15 0.80
C VAL A 33 0.34 -2.56 -0.44
N GLY A 34 1.26 -3.49 -0.30
CA GLY A 34 1.94 -4.13 -1.40
C GLY A 34 1.82 -5.65 -1.31
N VAL A 35 1.52 -6.30 -2.42
CA VAL A 35 1.47 -7.76 -2.53
C VAL A 35 2.20 -8.19 -3.79
N ARG A 36 3.08 -9.17 -3.65
CA ARG A 36 3.76 -9.84 -4.74
C ARG A 36 3.04 -11.15 -5.05
N GLY A 37 2.48 -11.27 -6.25
CA GLY A 37 1.99 -12.50 -6.83
C GLY A 37 3.10 -13.30 -7.55
N ARG A 38 2.71 -14.26 -8.39
CA ARG A 38 3.65 -15.06 -9.19
C ARG A 38 4.37 -14.22 -10.22
N ASP A 39 3.64 -13.55 -11.10
CA ASP A 39 4.16 -12.72 -12.19
C ASP A 39 3.67 -11.28 -12.13
N ILE A 40 3.21 -10.84 -10.96
CA ILE A 40 2.59 -9.54 -10.72
C ILE A 40 3.03 -8.97 -9.38
N VAL A 41 3.17 -7.64 -9.31
CA VAL A 41 3.22 -6.87 -8.07
C VAL A 41 2.09 -5.87 -8.08
N VAL A 42 1.32 -5.84 -7.02
CA VAL A 42 0.19 -4.91 -6.86
C VAL A 42 0.48 -3.99 -5.69
N LEU A 43 0.39 -2.69 -5.92
CA LEU A 43 0.40 -1.67 -4.88
C LEU A 43 -0.99 -1.05 -4.79
N GLY A 44 -1.51 -0.96 -3.58
CA GLY A 44 -2.79 -0.31 -3.31
C GLY A 44 -2.65 0.72 -2.20
N VAL A 45 -3.38 1.83 -2.31
CA VAL A 45 -3.39 2.88 -1.31
C VAL A 45 -4.80 3.31 -0.98
N GLU A 46 -5.00 3.67 0.29
CA GLU A 46 -6.17 4.40 0.73
C GLU A 46 -6.09 5.83 0.22
N LYS A 47 -7.01 6.21 -0.67
CA LYS A 47 -7.16 7.56 -1.19
C LYS A 47 -7.95 8.40 -0.20
N LYS A 48 -7.41 9.55 0.20
CA LYS A 48 -8.21 10.51 0.98
C LYS A 48 -9.29 11.12 0.09
N SER A 49 -10.47 11.35 0.67
CA SER A 49 -11.51 12.14 0.02
C SER A 49 -10.96 13.50 -0.37
N VAL A 50 -11.11 13.85 -1.63
CA VAL A 50 -10.64 15.12 -2.20
C VAL A 50 -11.80 16.10 -2.20
N ALA A 51 -11.56 17.36 -1.86
CA ALA A 51 -12.57 18.41 -1.96
C ALA A 51 -13.01 18.55 -3.43
N LYS A 52 -14.30 18.89 -3.66
CA LYS A 52 -14.88 18.95 -5.02
C LYS A 52 -14.12 19.82 -6.02
N LEU A 53 -13.37 20.80 -5.53
CA LEU A 53 -12.59 21.75 -6.35
C LEU A 53 -11.09 21.41 -6.41
N GLN A 54 -10.66 20.33 -5.79
CA GLN A 54 -9.25 19.93 -5.79
C GLN A 54 -9.00 18.93 -6.91
N ASP A 55 -7.93 19.15 -7.69
CA ASP A 55 -7.51 18.20 -8.72
C ASP A 55 -6.98 16.91 -8.06
N GLU A 56 -7.67 15.80 -8.32
CA GLU A 56 -7.33 14.49 -7.79
C GLU A 56 -5.92 14.02 -8.14
N ARG A 57 -5.36 14.51 -9.27
CA ARG A 57 -4.01 14.17 -9.72
C ARG A 57 -2.93 14.65 -8.78
N THR A 58 -3.21 15.72 -8.02
CA THR A 58 -2.24 16.32 -7.07
C THR A 58 -2.13 15.56 -5.76
N VAL A 59 -3.06 14.63 -5.47
CA VAL A 59 -3.19 13.92 -4.18
C VAL A 59 -2.80 12.45 -4.30
N ARG A 60 -2.22 12.04 -5.42
CA ARG A 60 -1.82 10.65 -5.65
C ARG A 60 -0.76 10.20 -4.65
N LYS A 61 -0.95 8.99 -4.12
CA LYS A 61 -0.04 8.31 -3.21
C LYS A 61 0.77 7.20 -3.90
N ILE A 62 0.47 6.91 -5.16
CA ILE A 62 1.25 6.03 -6.01
C ILE A 62 1.91 6.87 -7.09
N CYS A 63 3.23 6.76 -7.21
CA CYS A 63 4.04 7.49 -8.16
C CYS A 63 4.86 6.53 -9.00
N ALA A 64 4.76 6.65 -10.33
CA ALA A 64 5.70 6.00 -11.23
C ALA A 64 7.09 6.62 -11.06
N LEU A 65 8.09 5.79 -10.88
CA LEU A 65 9.49 6.19 -10.82
C LEU A 65 10.13 6.00 -12.20
N ASP A 66 9.84 4.87 -12.84
CA ASP A 66 10.25 4.47 -14.16
C ASP A 66 9.15 3.59 -14.78
N ASP A 67 9.31 3.15 -16.04
CA ASP A 67 8.34 2.31 -16.75
C ASP A 67 7.99 1.02 -16.00
N ASN A 68 8.96 0.47 -15.26
CA ASN A 68 8.84 -0.77 -14.51
C ASN A 68 9.04 -0.61 -12.99
N VAL A 69 9.01 0.61 -12.48
CA VAL A 69 9.18 0.88 -11.05
C VAL A 69 8.16 1.90 -10.57
N CYS A 70 7.46 1.55 -9.50
CA CYS A 70 6.55 2.50 -8.85
C CYS A 70 6.72 2.46 -7.33
N MET A 71 6.33 3.56 -6.69
CA MET A 71 6.39 3.72 -5.25
C MET A 71 5.03 4.15 -4.71
N ALA A 72 4.56 3.43 -3.69
CA ALA A 72 3.47 3.87 -2.83
C ALA A 72 4.04 4.35 -1.50
N PHE A 73 3.48 5.42 -0.94
CA PHE A 73 3.98 5.99 0.30
C PHE A 73 2.87 6.30 1.30
N ALA A 74 3.21 6.22 2.57
CA ALA A 74 2.41 6.70 3.69
C ALA A 74 3.15 7.88 4.36
N GLY A 75 2.40 8.81 4.96
CA GLY A 75 2.95 9.98 5.63
C GLY A 75 2.88 11.26 4.80
N LEU A 76 3.87 12.14 4.97
CA LEU A 76 3.90 13.47 4.36
C LEU A 76 4.27 13.41 2.87
N THR A 77 3.46 14.05 2.05
CA THR A 77 3.68 14.10 0.58
C THR A 77 4.96 14.87 0.20
N ALA A 78 5.32 15.87 0.99
CA ALA A 78 6.54 16.67 0.74
C ALA A 78 7.81 15.80 0.89
N ASP A 79 7.88 15.00 1.95
CA ASP A 79 9.00 14.08 2.20
C ASP A 79 9.08 13.01 1.12
N ALA A 80 7.91 12.45 0.75
CA ALA A 80 7.84 11.46 -0.32
C ALA A 80 8.36 12.00 -1.67
N ARG A 81 8.09 13.26 -2.03
CA ARG A 81 8.58 13.85 -3.28
C ARG A 81 10.11 13.91 -3.35
N ILE A 82 10.78 14.17 -2.24
CA ILE A 82 12.25 14.16 -2.18
C ILE A 82 12.76 12.74 -2.45
N VAL A 83 12.17 11.74 -1.79
CA VAL A 83 12.53 10.33 -1.97
C VAL A 83 12.24 9.86 -3.40
N ILE A 84 11.08 10.23 -3.97
CA ILE A 84 10.71 9.91 -5.35
C ILE A 84 11.74 10.43 -6.35
N ASN A 85 12.14 11.70 -6.23
CA ASN A 85 13.10 12.30 -7.16
C ASN A 85 14.47 11.60 -7.08
N ARG A 86 14.89 11.21 -5.88
CA ARG A 86 16.13 10.47 -5.69
C ARG A 86 16.03 9.03 -6.19
N ALA A 87 14.93 8.37 -5.91
CA ALA A 87 14.68 7.00 -6.37
C ALA A 87 14.66 6.88 -7.89
N ARG A 88 14.12 7.87 -8.61
CA ARG A 88 14.14 7.92 -10.08
C ARG A 88 15.55 7.88 -10.68
N VAL A 89 16.54 8.36 -9.96
CA VAL A 89 17.95 8.37 -10.39
C VAL A 89 18.60 6.99 -10.16
N GLU A 90 18.12 6.20 -9.18
CA GLU A 90 18.83 5.01 -8.71
C GLU A 90 18.09 3.68 -8.97
N CYS A 91 16.86 3.70 -9.53
CA CYS A 91 16.04 2.48 -9.62
C CYS A 91 16.43 1.52 -10.74
N GLN A 92 16.75 0.26 -10.39
CA GLN A 92 17.04 -0.85 -11.34
C GLN A 92 16.50 -2.22 -10.92
N SER A 93 15.46 -2.35 -10.09
CA SER A 93 15.06 -3.66 -9.53
C SER A 93 13.56 -3.97 -9.55
N HIS A 94 13.21 -5.24 -9.83
CA HIS A 94 11.85 -5.79 -9.99
C HIS A 94 11.34 -6.58 -8.77
N ARG A 95 11.36 -6.01 -7.57
CA ARG A 95 10.88 -6.68 -6.35
C ARG A 95 10.06 -5.73 -5.49
N LEU A 96 9.20 -6.29 -4.61
CA LEU A 96 8.51 -5.51 -3.60
C LEU A 96 9.46 -5.23 -2.44
N TYR A 97 9.78 -3.95 -2.22
CA TYR A 97 10.58 -3.48 -1.11
C TYR A 97 9.77 -2.51 -0.23
N GLN A 98 10.06 -2.54 1.05
CA GLN A 98 9.72 -1.47 1.96
C GLN A 98 11.01 -0.79 2.40
N THR A 99 11.01 0.54 2.39
CA THR A 99 12.05 1.37 3.03
C THR A 99 11.41 2.28 4.06
N ASP A 100 12.15 2.64 5.08
CA ASP A 100 11.71 3.52 6.15
C ASP A 100 12.64 4.73 6.32
N PRO A 101 12.27 5.76 7.13
CA PRO A 101 13.10 6.93 7.36
C PRO A 101 14.47 6.66 8.02
N SER A 102 14.72 5.48 8.55
CA SER A 102 16.05 5.09 9.08
C SER A 102 17.03 4.70 7.97
N GLY A 103 16.55 4.53 6.73
CA GLY A 103 17.32 4.01 5.61
C GLY A 103 17.32 2.48 5.53
N THR A 104 16.64 1.81 6.41
CA THR A 104 16.47 0.36 6.38
C THR A 104 15.56 -0.02 5.22
N TYR A 105 15.89 -1.12 4.53
CA TYR A 105 15.03 -1.68 3.48
C TYR A 105 14.97 -3.20 3.57
N HIS A 106 13.80 -3.74 3.28
CA HIS A 106 13.57 -5.18 3.26
C HIS A 106 12.70 -5.57 2.07
N ALA A 107 13.01 -6.75 1.48
CA ALA A 107 12.13 -7.37 0.50
C ALA A 107 10.98 -8.08 1.19
N TRP A 108 9.77 -7.95 0.65
CA TRP A 108 8.55 -8.54 1.20
C TRP A 108 7.80 -9.37 0.17
N LYS A 109 7.08 -10.39 0.62
CA LYS A 109 6.04 -11.07 -0.17
C LYS A 109 4.76 -10.25 -0.17
N ALA A 110 4.36 -9.74 0.99
CA ALA A 110 3.26 -8.83 1.18
C ALA A 110 3.52 -7.97 2.42
N ASN A 111 3.13 -6.70 2.40
CA ASN A 111 3.27 -5.81 3.54
C ASN A 111 2.31 -4.62 3.45
N ALA A 112 2.15 -3.93 4.58
CA ALA A 112 1.36 -2.70 4.68
C ALA A 112 2.09 -1.67 5.55
N ILE A 113 1.91 -0.39 5.20
CA ILE A 113 2.40 0.77 5.93
C ILE A 113 1.28 1.77 6.16
N GLY A 114 1.43 2.68 7.11
CA GLY A 114 0.45 3.70 7.42
C GLY A 114 -0.45 3.35 8.61
N ARG A 115 -1.53 4.11 8.78
CA ARG A 115 -2.42 4.08 9.94
C ARG A 115 -3.05 2.72 10.22
N GLY A 116 -3.51 2.03 9.17
CA GLY A 116 -4.17 0.72 9.25
C GLY A 116 -3.23 -0.48 9.08
N ALA A 117 -1.92 -0.27 9.05
CA ALA A 117 -0.94 -1.29 8.69
C ALA A 117 -1.01 -2.57 9.54
N LYS A 118 -1.33 -2.44 10.83
CA LYS A 118 -1.41 -3.61 11.74
C LYS A 118 -2.53 -4.57 11.31
N SER A 119 -3.75 -4.07 11.19
CA SER A 119 -4.92 -4.88 10.80
C SER A 119 -4.74 -5.50 9.42
N VAL A 120 -4.19 -4.72 8.48
CA VAL A 120 -3.92 -5.19 7.12
C VAL A 120 -2.86 -6.28 7.09
N ARG A 121 -1.78 -6.15 7.87
CA ARG A 121 -0.76 -7.21 7.98
C ARG A 121 -1.32 -8.48 8.58
N GLU A 122 -2.10 -8.39 9.65
CA GLU A 122 -2.79 -9.54 10.26
C GLU A 122 -3.73 -10.23 9.26
N PHE A 123 -4.42 -9.46 8.41
CA PHE A 123 -5.23 -9.99 7.33
C PHE A 123 -4.36 -10.70 6.27
N LEU A 124 -3.27 -10.09 5.83
CA LEU A 124 -2.38 -10.67 4.83
C LEU A 124 -1.70 -11.95 5.33
N GLU A 125 -1.25 -11.99 6.58
CA GLU A 125 -0.68 -13.19 7.21
C GLU A 125 -1.62 -14.40 7.17
N LYS A 126 -2.93 -14.15 7.31
CA LYS A 126 -3.96 -15.21 7.27
C LYS A 126 -4.38 -15.61 5.86
N ASN A 127 -4.31 -14.69 4.90
CA ASN A 127 -4.92 -14.87 3.58
C ASN A 127 -3.90 -14.93 2.43
N TYR A 128 -2.62 -14.68 2.68
CA TYR A 128 -1.57 -14.81 1.68
C TYR A 128 -1.19 -16.29 1.54
N THR A 129 -1.82 -16.98 0.62
CA THR A 129 -1.54 -18.39 0.26
C THR A 129 -1.16 -18.49 -1.21
N ASP A 130 -0.59 -19.62 -1.61
CA ASP A 130 -0.20 -19.83 -3.00
C ASP A 130 -1.42 -19.81 -3.94
N GLU A 131 -2.59 -20.27 -3.47
CA GLU A 131 -3.84 -20.20 -4.21
C GLU A 131 -4.35 -18.75 -4.34
N ALA A 132 -4.20 -17.94 -3.29
CA ALA A 132 -4.65 -16.55 -3.29
C ALA A 132 -3.85 -15.62 -4.22
N ILE A 133 -2.67 -16.07 -4.67
CA ILE A 133 -1.80 -15.34 -5.59
C ILE A 133 -1.56 -16.10 -6.90
N GLU A 134 -2.35 -17.15 -7.18
CA GLU A 134 -2.17 -18.00 -8.34
C GLU A 134 -2.37 -17.24 -9.66
N THR A 135 -3.34 -16.34 -9.69
CA THR A 135 -3.64 -15.49 -10.84
C THR A 135 -3.51 -14.01 -10.50
N ASP A 136 -3.36 -13.18 -11.53
CA ASP A 136 -3.31 -11.73 -11.40
C ASP A 136 -4.56 -11.17 -10.72
N ASP A 137 -5.74 -11.64 -11.14
CA ASP A 137 -7.03 -11.19 -10.60
C ASP A 137 -7.18 -11.55 -9.12
N LEU A 138 -6.73 -12.74 -8.70
CA LEU A 138 -6.75 -13.13 -7.30
C LEU A 138 -5.80 -12.26 -6.46
N THR A 139 -4.62 -11.94 -6.99
CA THR A 139 -3.66 -11.05 -6.33
C THR A 139 -4.24 -9.64 -6.17
N ILE A 140 -4.90 -9.10 -7.21
CA ILE A 140 -5.57 -7.80 -7.15
C ILE A 140 -6.71 -7.84 -6.11
N LYS A 141 -7.55 -8.88 -6.13
CA LYS A 141 -8.63 -9.07 -5.14
C LYS A 141 -8.08 -9.16 -3.71
N LEU A 142 -6.95 -9.81 -3.50
CA LEU A 142 -6.31 -9.90 -2.18
C LEU A 142 -5.93 -8.51 -1.66
N VAL A 143 -5.34 -7.65 -2.50
CA VAL A 143 -4.98 -6.26 -2.12
C VAL A 143 -6.23 -5.44 -1.82
N ILE A 144 -7.29 -5.56 -2.63
CA ILE A 144 -8.55 -4.85 -2.39
C ILE A 144 -9.18 -5.32 -1.07
N LYS A 145 -9.27 -6.64 -0.84
CA LYS A 145 -9.78 -7.20 0.43
C LYS A 145 -9.00 -6.67 1.63
N ALA A 146 -7.69 -6.61 1.53
CA ALA A 146 -6.81 -6.08 2.58
C ALA A 146 -7.05 -4.58 2.85
N LEU A 147 -7.27 -3.76 1.81
CA LEU A 147 -7.60 -2.35 1.97
C LEU A 147 -9.01 -2.13 2.53
N LEU A 148 -9.98 -2.97 2.17
CA LEU A 148 -11.35 -2.90 2.69
C LEU A 148 -11.44 -3.19 4.21
N GLU A 149 -10.41 -3.79 4.82
CA GLU A 149 -10.34 -3.93 6.30
C GLU A 149 -10.19 -2.56 7.01
N VAL A 150 -9.69 -1.54 6.32
CA VAL A 150 -9.39 -0.22 6.91
C VAL A 150 -10.10 0.93 6.22
N VAL A 151 -10.63 0.73 5.01
CA VAL A 151 -11.36 1.73 4.22
C VAL A 151 -12.86 1.52 4.37
N GLN A 152 -13.55 2.47 4.98
CA GLN A 152 -15.01 2.36 5.27
C GLN A 152 -15.91 2.68 4.08
N SER A 153 -15.42 3.30 3.02
CA SER A 153 -16.25 3.89 1.94
C SER A 153 -16.18 3.15 0.60
N GLY A 154 -15.84 1.86 0.61
CA GLY A 154 -15.81 1.05 -0.61
C GLY A 154 -14.72 1.44 -1.62
N GLY A 155 -14.85 1.00 -2.88
CA GLY A 155 -13.83 1.15 -3.92
C GLY A 155 -13.48 2.57 -4.34
N LYS A 156 -14.33 3.57 -4.04
CA LYS A 156 -14.11 4.98 -4.43
C LYS A 156 -12.87 5.61 -3.79
N ASN A 157 -12.44 5.08 -2.64
CA ASN A 157 -11.28 5.59 -1.89
C ASN A 157 -10.07 4.66 -1.98
N ILE A 158 -9.97 3.90 -3.05
CA ILE A 158 -8.85 3.00 -3.32
C ILE A 158 -8.21 3.41 -4.65
N GLU A 159 -6.88 3.47 -4.67
CA GLU A 159 -6.06 3.58 -5.88
C GLU A 159 -5.16 2.36 -5.95
N LEU A 160 -5.08 1.74 -7.14
CA LEU A 160 -4.28 0.54 -7.38
C LEU A 160 -3.34 0.75 -8.56
N ALA A 161 -2.11 0.30 -8.37
CA ALA A 161 -1.12 0.15 -9.43
C ALA A 161 -0.73 -1.32 -9.56
N VAL A 162 -0.67 -1.77 -10.78
CA VAL A 162 -0.37 -3.16 -11.15
C VAL A 162 0.84 -3.17 -12.05
N MET A 163 1.81 -3.98 -11.69
CA MET A 163 3.01 -4.22 -12.48
C MET A 163 3.12 -5.72 -12.76
N ARG A 164 3.07 -6.09 -14.04
CA ARG A 164 3.25 -7.46 -14.52
C ARG A 164 4.66 -7.64 -15.05
N ARG A 165 5.11 -8.90 -15.10
CA ARG A 165 6.34 -9.24 -15.82
C ARG A 165 6.17 -8.85 -17.28
N ASP A 166 7.17 -8.20 -17.87
CA ASP A 166 7.22 -7.80 -19.29
C ASP A 166 6.13 -6.80 -19.76
N GLN A 167 5.43 -6.12 -18.82
CA GLN A 167 4.46 -5.07 -19.13
C GLN A 167 4.78 -3.80 -18.37
N SER A 168 4.46 -2.65 -18.96
CA SER A 168 4.56 -1.36 -18.28
C SER A 168 3.57 -1.25 -17.11
N LEU A 169 3.90 -0.38 -16.16
CA LEU A 169 3.04 -0.05 -15.03
C LEU A 169 1.64 0.38 -15.48
N LYS A 170 0.61 -0.26 -14.92
CA LYS A 170 -0.79 0.13 -15.12
C LYS A 170 -1.40 0.62 -13.81
N ILE A 171 -1.93 1.84 -13.81
CA ILE A 171 -2.81 2.33 -12.74
C ILE A 171 -4.24 1.96 -13.14
N LEU A 172 -4.95 1.22 -12.28
CA LEU A 172 -6.32 0.79 -12.54
C LEU A 172 -7.28 1.99 -12.49
N ASN A 173 -8.23 2.00 -13.41
CA ASN A 173 -9.29 2.99 -13.42
C ASN A 173 -10.32 2.71 -12.31
N PRO A 174 -11.03 3.74 -11.81
CA PRO A 174 -12.07 3.57 -10.78
C PRO A 174 -13.12 2.51 -11.14
N GLU A 175 -13.55 2.46 -12.41
CA GLU A 175 -14.50 1.47 -12.91
C GLU A 175 -13.99 0.02 -12.83
N GLU A 176 -12.69 -0.20 -13.08
CA GLU A 176 -12.06 -1.50 -12.94
C GLU A 176 -12.03 -1.93 -11.47
N ILE A 177 -11.72 -1.00 -10.56
CA ILE A 177 -11.68 -1.24 -9.11
C ILE A 177 -13.10 -1.55 -8.60
N GLU A 178 -14.11 -0.81 -9.03
CA GLU A 178 -15.51 -1.05 -8.64
C GLU A 178 -16.01 -2.43 -9.07
N LYS A 179 -15.59 -2.94 -10.23
CA LYS A 179 -15.91 -4.31 -10.67
C LYS A 179 -15.35 -5.35 -9.69
N TYR A 180 -14.07 -5.23 -9.32
CA TYR A 180 -13.47 -6.14 -8.34
C TYR A 180 -14.14 -6.04 -6.98
N VAL A 181 -14.49 -4.85 -6.51
CA VAL A 181 -15.22 -4.66 -5.24
C VAL A 181 -16.58 -5.35 -5.30
N ALA A 182 -17.35 -5.16 -6.37
CA ALA A 182 -18.65 -5.81 -6.54
C ALA A 182 -18.55 -7.35 -6.57
N GLU A 183 -17.51 -7.90 -7.19
CA GLU A 183 -17.25 -9.35 -7.16
C GLU A 183 -16.92 -9.84 -5.74
N ILE A 184 -16.10 -9.10 -5.01
CA ILE A 184 -15.73 -9.43 -3.63
C ILE A 184 -16.96 -9.38 -2.71
N GLU A 185 -17.84 -8.41 -2.87
CA GLU A 185 -19.08 -8.31 -2.11
C GLU A 185 -20.01 -9.49 -2.38
N LYS A 186 -20.18 -9.88 -3.63
CA LYS A 186 -20.95 -11.08 -4.01
C LYS A 186 -20.37 -12.37 -3.39
N GLU A 187 -19.03 -12.53 -3.46
CA GLU A 187 -18.36 -13.68 -2.83
C GLU A 187 -18.60 -13.73 -1.32
N LYS A 188 -18.60 -12.57 -0.63
CA LYS A 188 -18.92 -12.48 0.81
C LYS A 188 -20.35 -12.90 1.10
N GLU A 189 -21.33 -12.36 0.36
CA GLU A 189 -22.75 -12.72 0.53
C GLU A 189 -23.03 -14.21 0.29
N GLU A 190 -22.43 -14.80 -0.74
CA GLU A 190 -22.58 -16.23 -1.02
C GLU A 190 -22.00 -17.11 0.09
N ASN A 191 -20.84 -16.70 0.61
CA ASN A 191 -20.19 -17.42 1.71
C ASN A 191 -21.00 -17.32 3.02
N GLU A 192 -21.60 -16.18 3.30
CA GLU A 192 -22.50 -16.00 4.45
C GLU A 192 -23.76 -16.85 4.32
N LYS A 193 -24.40 -16.87 3.14
CA LYS A 193 -25.56 -17.73 2.87
C LYS A 193 -25.22 -19.22 3.01
N LYS A 194 -24.01 -19.64 2.58
CA LYS A 194 -23.54 -21.03 2.74
C LYS A 194 -23.27 -21.38 4.21
N LYS A 195 -22.76 -20.45 5.01
CA LYS A 195 -22.56 -20.66 6.47
C LYS A 195 -23.87 -20.76 7.22
N GLN A 196 -24.86 -19.93 6.89
CA GLN A 196 -26.20 -19.98 7.49
C GLN A 196 -26.93 -21.31 7.17
N LYS A 197 -26.79 -21.81 5.92
CA LYS A 197 -27.36 -23.10 5.52
C LYS A 197 -26.70 -24.34 6.16
N LYS A 198 -25.45 -24.20 6.66
CA LYS A 198 -24.75 -25.27 7.39
C LYS A 198 -24.99 -25.23 8.89
N ALA A 199 -25.54 -24.15 9.42
CA ALA A 199 -25.83 -23.96 10.84
C ALA A 199 -27.30 -24.18 11.21
N SER A 200 -28.17 -24.39 10.22
CA SER A 200 -29.56 -24.86 10.37
C SER A 200 -29.70 -26.32 9.91
#